data_881844e919243684c62e0e974ae95d4d
#
_entry.id   881844e919243684c62e0e974ae95d4d
#
_cell.length_a   1.000
_cell.length_b   1.000
_cell.length_c   1.000
_cell.angle_alpha   90.00
_cell.angle_beta   90.00
_cell.angle_gamma   90.00
#
_symmetry.space_group_name_H-M   'P 1'
#
loop_
_entity.id
_entity.type
_entity.pdbx_description
1 polymer ?
#
loop_
_entity_poly.entity_id
_entity_poly.type
_entity_poly.pdbx_seq_one_letter_code
_entity_poly.pdbx_strand_id
1 'polypeptide(L)'
;MYNLDIATIAIIAANVLVSMKGFNDTTFFERYKFSIGAIKAGQKERMATSGFLHVDVSHLLFNMLTLYFFAGVVINWFGTTQFLIIYAVSLIGGSLLALSFHKDEPYYSAVGASGAVTGILYAAILLQPTMQLGIMFIPIPVPAYVVGIGYLLYSIYGMKKRLGNIGHTAHFGGAIGGYACTLLFMPSLLQTETLMVG
;
A
#
# COMPACT_ATOMS: atom_id res chain seq x y z
N MET A 1 11.02 -21.57 8.89
CA MET A 1 10.33 -21.44 7.59
C MET A 1 9.02 -20.72 7.91
N TYR A 2 8.88 -19.44 7.55
CA TYR A 2 7.62 -18.73 7.78
C TYR A 2 6.60 -19.32 6.82
N ASN A 3 5.61 -20.06 7.34
CA ASN A 3 4.45 -20.44 6.54
C ASN A 3 3.70 -19.15 6.19
N LEU A 4 3.58 -18.88 4.89
CA LEU A 4 2.75 -17.78 4.43
C LEU A 4 1.33 -17.98 4.91
N ASP A 5 0.77 -16.93 5.52
CA ASP A 5 -0.64 -16.93 5.92
C ASP A 5 -1.54 -17.03 4.68
N ILE A 6 -2.61 -17.80 4.80
CA ILE A 6 -3.53 -18.07 3.70
C ILE A 6 -4.18 -16.79 3.13
N ALA A 7 -4.40 -15.78 3.96
CA ALA A 7 -4.94 -14.49 3.50
C ALA A 7 -3.94 -13.75 2.64
N THR A 8 -2.64 -13.79 2.97
CA THR A 8 -1.58 -13.21 2.14
C THR A 8 -1.52 -13.90 0.78
N ILE A 9 -1.56 -15.23 0.77
CA ILE A 9 -1.60 -16.01 -0.48
C ILE A 9 -2.83 -15.64 -1.32
N ALA A 10 -4.00 -15.55 -0.69
CA ALA A 10 -5.25 -15.22 -1.38
C ALA A 10 -5.21 -13.81 -2.00
N ILE A 11 -4.67 -12.81 -1.28
CA ILE A 11 -4.51 -11.45 -1.81
C ILE A 11 -3.54 -11.43 -2.98
N ILE A 12 -2.39 -12.10 -2.86
CA ILE A 12 -1.41 -12.20 -3.95
C ILE A 12 -2.05 -12.85 -5.18
N ALA A 13 -2.72 -14.00 -4.99
CA ALA A 13 -3.38 -14.71 -6.08
C ALA A 13 -4.46 -13.84 -6.77
N ALA A 14 -5.29 -13.14 -5.99
CA ALA A 14 -6.30 -12.22 -6.53
C ALA A 14 -5.67 -11.11 -7.37
N ASN A 15 -4.59 -10.47 -6.86
CA ASN A 15 -3.87 -9.44 -7.59
C ASN A 15 -3.27 -9.97 -8.91
N VAL A 16 -2.64 -11.15 -8.87
CA VAL A 16 -2.07 -11.79 -10.07
C VAL A 16 -3.17 -12.08 -11.09
N LEU A 17 -4.26 -12.75 -10.69
CA LEU A 17 -5.34 -13.14 -11.61
C LEU A 17 -6.04 -11.93 -12.23
N VAL A 18 -6.36 -10.90 -11.42
CA VAL A 18 -7.03 -9.69 -11.90
C VAL A 18 -6.12 -8.87 -12.80
N SER A 19 -4.83 -8.75 -12.47
CA SER A 19 -3.87 -8.03 -13.31
C SER A 19 -3.60 -8.74 -14.62
N MET A 20 -3.43 -10.08 -14.59
CA MET A 20 -3.26 -10.87 -15.82
C MET A 20 -4.47 -10.73 -16.75
N LYS A 21 -5.69 -10.68 -16.21
CA LYS A 21 -6.87 -10.35 -17.02
C LYS A 21 -6.79 -8.94 -17.56
N GLY A 22 -6.43 -7.95 -16.75
CA GLY A 22 -6.29 -6.55 -17.16
C GLY A 22 -5.24 -6.33 -18.26
N PHE A 23 -4.12 -7.08 -18.24
CA PHE A 23 -3.09 -7.01 -19.28
C PHE A 23 -3.59 -7.51 -20.65
N ASN A 24 -4.55 -8.43 -20.66
CA ASN A 24 -5.08 -9.04 -21.88
C ASN A 24 -6.46 -8.48 -22.32
N ASP A 25 -7.11 -7.68 -21.48
CA ASP A 25 -8.45 -7.14 -21.72
C ASP A 25 -8.49 -5.65 -21.34
N THR A 26 -8.29 -4.78 -22.33
CA THR A 26 -8.33 -3.33 -22.13
C THR A 26 -9.69 -2.82 -21.67
N THR A 27 -10.79 -3.44 -22.11
CA THR A 27 -12.14 -3.07 -21.68
C THR A 27 -12.32 -3.34 -20.19
N PHE A 28 -11.85 -4.51 -19.73
CA PHE A 28 -11.84 -4.85 -18.32
C PHE A 28 -10.95 -3.86 -17.51
N PHE A 29 -9.75 -3.58 -17.98
CA PHE A 29 -8.83 -2.63 -17.34
C PHE A 29 -9.47 -1.25 -17.18
N GLU A 30 -10.01 -0.68 -18.27
CA GLU A 30 -10.69 0.61 -18.28
C GLU A 30 -11.94 0.65 -17.37
N ARG A 31 -12.67 -0.46 -17.28
CA ARG A 31 -13.87 -0.58 -16.45
C ARG A 31 -13.56 -0.53 -14.96
N TYR A 32 -12.42 -1.08 -14.51
CA TYR A 32 -12.12 -1.26 -13.10
C TYR A 32 -10.98 -0.39 -12.55
N LYS A 33 -10.24 0.35 -13.41
CA LYS A 33 -9.23 1.31 -12.95
C LYS A 33 -9.86 2.45 -12.14
N PHE A 34 -9.11 3.01 -11.20
CA PHE A 34 -9.48 4.26 -10.53
C PHE A 34 -9.61 5.38 -11.58
N SER A 35 -10.67 6.13 -11.51
CA SER A 35 -10.92 7.25 -12.41
C SER A 35 -11.77 8.29 -11.69
N ILE A 36 -11.27 9.50 -11.56
CA ILE A 36 -11.95 10.60 -10.87
C ILE A 36 -13.33 10.86 -11.47
N GLY A 37 -13.40 11.00 -12.80
CA GLY A 37 -14.66 11.27 -13.49
C GLY A 37 -15.69 10.17 -13.29
N ALA A 38 -15.28 8.90 -13.40
CA ALA A 38 -16.18 7.76 -13.22
C ALA A 38 -16.65 7.61 -11.75
N ILE A 39 -15.77 7.83 -10.78
CA ILE A 39 -16.11 7.77 -9.35
C ILE A 39 -17.11 8.88 -9.00
N LYS A 40 -16.91 10.10 -9.49
CA LYS A 40 -17.85 11.22 -9.33
C LYS A 40 -19.20 10.96 -10.01
N ALA A 41 -19.22 10.20 -11.09
CA ALA A 41 -20.43 9.71 -11.76
C ALA A 41 -21.11 8.51 -11.05
N GLY A 42 -20.62 8.12 -9.85
CA GLY A 42 -21.25 7.11 -8.99
C GLY A 42 -20.57 5.73 -8.99
N GLN A 43 -19.52 5.49 -9.80
CA GLN A 43 -18.83 4.20 -9.88
C GLN A 43 -17.80 4.05 -8.74
N LYS A 44 -18.28 4.06 -7.49
CA LYS A 44 -17.44 4.08 -6.27
C LYS A 44 -16.64 2.80 -6.06
N GLU A 45 -17.09 1.68 -6.62
CA GLU A 45 -16.39 0.38 -6.59
C GLU A 45 -14.96 0.48 -7.13
N ARG A 46 -14.69 1.44 -8.03
CA ARG A 46 -13.35 1.70 -8.59
C ARG A 46 -12.29 2.07 -7.55
N MET A 47 -12.73 2.57 -6.38
CA MET A 47 -11.81 2.86 -5.27
C MET A 47 -11.20 1.60 -4.66
N ALA A 48 -11.91 0.47 -4.75
CA ALA A 48 -11.42 -0.83 -4.28
C ALA A 48 -10.87 -1.68 -5.43
N THR A 49 -11.58 -1.77 -6.56
CA THR A 49 -11.21 -2.66 -7.67
C THR A 49 -9.90 -2.28 -8.34
N SER A 50 -9.58 -1.00 -8.42
CA SER A 50 -8.30 -0.52 -8.96
C SER A 50 -7.08 -1.02 -8.19
N GLY A 51 -7.25 -1.35 -6.92
CA GLY A 51 -6.21 -1.91 -6.06
C GLY A 51 -5.79 -3.35 -6.41
N PHE A 52 -6.47 -4.00 -7.36
CA PHE A 52 -6.13 -5.33 -7.86
C PHE A 52 -5.61 -5.32 -9.30
N LEU A 53 -5.60 -4.16 -9.96
CA LEU A 53 -5.05 -3.97 -11.29
C LEU A 53 -3.63 -3.38 -11.23
N HIS A 54 -2.81 -3.70 -12.22
CA HIS A 54 -1.46 -3.12 -12.35
C HIS A 54 -1.23 -2.71 -13.81
N VAL A 55 -0.36 -1.71 -14.02
CA VAL A 55 -0.05 -1.22 -15.38
C VAL A 55 0.82 -2.20 -16.16
N ASP A 56 1.72 -2.92 -15.45
CA ASP A 56 2.66 -3.87 -16.02
C ASP A 56 3.09 -4.93 -14.99
N VAL A 57 3.85 -5.92 -15.48
CA VAL A 57 4.35 -7.04 -14.68
C VAL A 57 5.32 -6.57 -13.59
N SER A 58 6.15 -5.57 -13.86
CA SER A 58 7.13 -5.05 -12.88
C SER A 58 6.40 -4.41 -11.71
N HIS A 59 5.37 -3.60 -11.99
CA HIS A 59 4.54 -2.97 -10.96
C HIS A 59 3.83 -4.02 -10.10
N LEU A 60 3.25 -5.06 -10.72
CA LEU A 60 2.64 -6.19 -10.00
C LEU A 60 3.66 -6.90 -9.12
N LEU A 61 4.83 -7.24 -9.68
CA LEU A 61 5.87 -7.98 -8.98
C LEU A 61 6.37 -7.22 -7.73
N PHE A 62 6.67 -5.92 -7.86
CA PHE A 62 7.13 -5.11 -6.73
C PHE A 62 6.09 -5.01 -5.61
N ASN A 63 4.80 -4.86 -5.96
CA ASN A 63 3.73 -4.88 -4.96
C ASN A 63 3.64 -6.22 -4.24
N MET A 64 3.64 -7.32 -4.98
CA MET A 64 3.50 -8.66 -4.41
C MET A 64 4.73 -9.07 -3.58
N LEU A 65 5.93 -8.72 -4.00
CA LEU A 65 7.15 -8.94 -3.20
C LEU A 65 7.12 -8.14 -1.90
N THR A 66 6.75 -6.86 -1.96
CA THR A 66 6.63 -6.03 -0.76
C THR A 66 5.60 -6.62 0.20
N LEU A 67 4.41 -6.99 -0.30
CA LEU A 67 3.39 -7.64 0.52
C LEU A 67 3.90 -8.95 1.13
N TYR A 68 4.57 -9.78 0.34
CA TYR A 68 5.15 -11.05 0.79
C TYR A 68 6.12 -10.87 1.97
N PHE A 69 7.01 -9.88 1.90
CA PHE A 69 8.01 -9.66 2.93
C PHE A 69 7.43 -9.04 4.22
N PHE A 70 6.45 -8.16 4.11
CA PHE A 70 5.98 -7.38 5.27
C PHE A 70 4.68 -7.90 5.90
N ALA A 71 3.87 -8.69 5.18
CA ALA A 71 2.63 -9.26 5.73
C ALA A 71 2.89 -10.11 6.97
N GLY A 72 3.93 -10.95 6.95
CA GLY A 72 4.29 -11.81 8.07
C GLY A 72 4.61 -11.04 9.35
N VAL A 73 5.23 -9.86 9.25
CA VAL A 73 5.50 -9.01 10.42
C VAL A 73 4.18 -8.59 11.07
N VAL A 74 3.26 -8.04 10.27
CA VAL A 74 1.97 -7.55 10.77
C VAL A 74 1.11 -8.70 11.35
N ILE A 75 1.07 -9.84 10.65
CA ILE A 75 0.29 -11.02 11.07
C ILE A 75 0.84 -11.60 12.39
N ASN A 76 2.15 -11.65 12.56
CA ASN A 76 2.76 -12.16 13.79
C ASN A 76 2.44 -11.29 15.01
N TRP A 77 2.28 -9.99 14.83
CA TRP A 77 1.93 -9.07 15.92
C TRP A 77 0.44 -9.01 16.21
N PHE A 78 -0.38 -9.01 15.18
CA PHE A 78 -1.81 -8.70 15.30
C PHE A 78 -2.74 -9.84 14.88
N GLY A 79 -2.25 -10.82 14.13
CA GLY A 79 -3.07 -11.85 13.50
C GLY A 79 -3.64 -11.44 12.16
N THR A 80 -4.24 -12.42 11.49
CA THR A 80 -4.75 -12.31 10.10
C THR A 80 -5.88 -11.29 9.97
N THR A 81 -6.79 -11.22 10.95
CA THR A 81 -7.94 -10.30 10.87
C THR A 81 -7.50 -8.84 10.83
N GLN A 82 -6.60 -8.44 11.73
CA GLN A 82 -6.07 -7.08 11.79
C GLN A 82 -5.23 -6.74 10.56
N PHE A 83 -4.45 -7.69 10.06
CA PHE A 83 -3.74 -7.54 8.78
C PHE A 83 -4.71 -7.21 7.64
N LEU A 84 -5.82 -7.94 7.52
CA LEU A 84 -6.84 -7.67 6.50
C LEU A 84 -7.50 -6.30 6.68
N ILE A 85 -7.76 -5.89 7.91
CA ILE A 85 -8.30 -4.55 8.21
C ILE A 85 -7.31 -3.47 7.80
N ILE A 86 -6.03 -3.58 8.18
CA ILE A 86 -4.98 -2.63 7.80
C ILE A 86 -4.89 -2.54 6.27
N TYR A 87 -4.87 -3.68 5.58
CA TYR A 87 -4.82 -3.74 4.11
C TYR A 87 -6.01 -2.98 3.48
N ALA A 88 -7.23 -3.30 3.91
CA ALA A 88 -8.45 -2.69 3.37
C ALA A 88 -8.55 -1.20 3.69
N VAL A 89 -8.28 -0.78 4.93
CA VAL A 89 -8.30 0.64 5.34
C VAL A 89 -7.25 1.44 4.58
N SER A 90 -6.05 0.88 4.38
CA SER A 90 -4.98 1.54 3.63
C SER A 90 -5.30 1.66 2.15
N LEU A 91 -5.93 0.64 1.54
CA LEU A 91 -6.41 0.70 0.17
C LEU A 91 -7.41 1.83 -0.03
N ILE A 92 -8.44 1.85 0.81
CA ILE A 92 -9.51 2.86 0.72
C ILE A 92 -8.99 4.25 1.11
N GLY A 93 -8.15 4.35 2.14
CA GLY A 93 -7.51 5.61 2.56
C GLY A 93 -6.65 6.22 1.45
N GLY A 94 -5.88 5.40 0.75
CA GLY A 94 -5.12 5.81 -0.43
C GLY A 94 -6.02 6.32 -1.56
N SER A 95 -7.10 5.60 -1.84
CA SER A 95 -8.08 6.00 -2.85
C SER A 95 -8.84 7.29 -2.48
N LEU A 96 -9.22 7.46 -1.22
CA LEU A 96 -9.88 8.66 -0.71
C LEU A 96 -8.97 9.89 -0.82
N LEU A 97 -7.70 9.74 -0.44
CA LEU A 97 -6.74 10.83 -0.57
C LEU A 97 -6.50 11.19 -2.04
N ALA A 98 -6.36 10.20 -2.92
CA ALA A 98 -6.23 10.44 -4.36
C ALA A 98 -7.47 11.14 -4.92
N LEU A 99 -8.68 10.72 -4.53
CA LEU A 99 -9.93 11.35 -4.94
C LEU A 99 -10.01 12.82 -4.49
N SER A 100 -9.58 13.11 -3.26
CA SER A 100 -9.60 14.48 -2.71
C SER A 100 -8.53 15.36 -3.38
N PHE A 101 -7.32 14.85 -3.56
CA PHE A 101 -6.19 15.60 -4.09
C PHE A 101 -6.36 15.93 -5.58
N HIS A 102 -6.88 14.98 -6.37
CA HIS A 102 -7.08 15.09 -7.81
C HIS A 102 -8.53 15.43 -8.18
N LYS A 103 -9.32 15.97 -7.23
CA LYS A 103 -10.77 16.23 -7.43
C LYS A 103 -11.10 17.06 -8.66
N ASP A 104 -10.22 17.95 -9.08
CA ASP A 104 -10.41 18.86 -10.22
C ASP A 104 -9.76 18.32 -11.51
N GLU A 105 -9.30 17.06 -11.50
CA GLU A 105 -8.64 16.37 -12.62
C GLU A 105 -9.51 15.18 -13.09
N PRO A 106 -10.58 15.40 -13.86
CA PRO A 106 -11.55 14.34 -14.21
C PRO A 106 -10.94 13.18 -15.00
N TYR A 107 -9.84 13.42 -15.70
CA TYR A 107 -9.11 12.40 -16.48
C TYR A 107 -8.04 11.66 -15.68
N TYR A 108 -7.79 12.07 -14.43
CA TYR A 108 -6.84 11.35 -13.59
C TYR A 108 -7.29 9.91 -13.37
N SER A 109 -6.37 8.98 -13.56
CA SER A 109 -6.60 7.56 -13.33
C SER A 109 -5.37 6.91 -12.68
N ALA A 110 -5.60 5.84 -11.92
CA ALA A 110 -4.57 5.09 -11.24
C ALA A 110 -4.96 3.62 -11.10
N VAL A 111 -3.98 2.75 -10.92
CA VAL A 111 -4.13 1.34 -10.57
C VAL A 111 -2.98 0.90 -9.67
N GLY A 112 -3.17 -0.14 -8.91
CA GLY A 112 -2.15 -0.80 -8.11
C GLY A 112 -2.58 -1.06 -6.67
N ALA A 113 -2.10 -2.18 -6.11
CA ALA A 113 -2.23 -2.50 -4.69
C ALA A 113 -1.38 -1.59 -3.79
N SER A 114 -0.59 -0.69 -4.37
CA SER A 114 0.49 0.03 -3.68
C SER A 114 0.01 0.87 -2.49
N GLY A 115 -1.21 1.41 -2.51
CA GLY A 115 -1.79 2.07 -1.33
C GLY A 115 -1.92 1.12 -0.15
N ALA A 116 -2.53 -0.05 -0.35
CA ALA A 116 -2.67 -1.09 0.68
C ALA A 116 -1.31 -1.65 1.13
N VAL A 117 -0.45 -1.95 0.17
CA VAL A 117 0.90 -2.50 0.41
C VAL A 117 1.77 -1.52 1.20
N THR A 118 1.69 -0.22 0.88
CA THR A 118 2.37 0.84 1.65
C THR A 118 1.84 0.89 3.09
N GLY A 119 0.53 0.74 3.28
CA GLY A 119 -0.02 0.66 4.65
C GLY A 119 0.51 -0.51 5.46
N ILE A 120 0.63 -1.70 4.87
CA ILE A 120 1.26 -2.88 5.51
C ILE A 120 2.75 -2.62 5.80
N LEU A 121 3.46 -2.01 4.87
CA LEU A 121 4.86 -1.61 5.07
C LEU A 121 5.01 -0.67 6.27
N TYR A 122 4.18 0.38 6.37
CA TYR A 122 4.26 1.34 7.48
C TYR A 122 3.80 0.74 8.82
N ALA A 123 2.83 -0.18 8.81
CA ALA A 123 2.50 -0.98 9.99
C ALA A 123 3.70 -1.80 10.46
N ALA A 124 4.37 -2.49 9.55
CA ALA A 124 5.57 -3.29 9.86
C ALA A 124 6.74 -2.42 10.37
N ILE A 125 6.97 -1.25 9.75
CA ILE A 125 8.00 -0.30 10.20
C ILE A 125 7.71 0.20 11.61
N LEU A 126 6.45 0.50 11.94
CA LEU A 126 6.08 0.99 13.26
C LEU A 126 6.24 -0.11 14.33
N LEU A 127 5.97 -1.37 13.99
CA LEU A 127 6.11 -2.52 14.88
C LEU A 127 7.58 -2.94 15.07
N GLN A 128 8.40 -2.78 14.05
CA GLN A 128 9.83 -3.16 14.06
C GLN A 128 10.69 -2.08 13.40
N PRO A 129 10.84 -0.90 14.01
CA PRO A 129 11.49 0.26 13.37
C PRO A 129 12.99 0.04 13.07
N THR A 130 13.67 -0.77 13.85
CA THR A 130 15.11 -1.07 13.69
C THR A 130 15.38 -2.27 12.77
N MET A 131 14.33 -2.94 12.27
CA MET A 131 14.47 -4.04 11.31
C MET A 131 15.34 -3.60 10.13
N GLN A 132 16.31 -4.42 9.76
CA GLN A 132 17.24 -4.12 8.68
C GLN A 132 16.62 -4.48 7.32
N LEU A 133 16.49 -3.49 6.46
CA LEU A 133 15.97 -3.65 5.10
C LEU A 133 17.09 -3.60 4.08
N GLY A 134 17.15 -4.62 3.22
CA GLY A 134 17.94 -4.57 2.02
C GLY A 134 17.24 -3.72 0.96
N ILE A 135 17.91 -2.69 0.46
CA ILE A 135 17.41 -1.89 -0.65
C ILE A 135 18.14 -2.37 -1.91
N MET A 136 17.36 -2.70 -2.96
CA MET A 136 17.92 -3.15 -4.23
C MET A 136 19.00 -2.17 -4.74
N PHE A 137 20.16 -2.70 -5.10
CA PHE A 137 21.37 -1.96 -5.52
C PHE A 137 22.12 -1.21 -4.40
N ILE A 138 21.67 -1.25 -3.15
CA ILE A 138 22.40 -0.71 -2.00
C ILE A 138 22.91 -1.89 -1.17
N PRO A 139 24.24 -2.14 -1.12
CA PRO A 139 24.80 -3.33 -0.47
C PRO A 139 24.82 -3.24 1.06
N ILE A 140 24.27 -2.16 1.63
CA ILE A 140 24.27 -1.93 3.07
C ILE A 140 22.84 -2.01 3.57
N PRO A 141 22.52 -2.84 4.58
CA PRO A 141 21.22 -2.87 5.20
C PRO A 141 20.92 -1.54 5.90
N VAL A 142 19.69 -1.05 5.73
CA VAL A 142 19.24 0.25 6.26
C VAL A 142 18.10 0.01 7.25
N PRO A 143 18.09 0.66 8.42
CA PRO A 143 16.98 0.54 9.37
C PRO A 143 15.66 0.94 8.73
N ALA A 144 14.59 0.18 9.01
CA ALA A 144 13.29 0.36 8.38
C ALA A 144 12.71 1.76 8.59
N TYR A 145 12.91 2.39 9.76
CA TYR A 145 12.45 3.75 10.00
C TYR A 145 13.10 4.77 9.05
N VAL A 146 14.38 4.60 8.70
CA VAL A 146 15.09 5.50 7.75
C VAL A 146 14.46 5.37 6.37
N VAL A 147 14.23 4.12 5.91
CA VAL A 147 13.57 3.85 4.63
C VAL A 147 12.16 4.43 4.61
N GLY A 148 11.39 4.24 5.70
CA GLY A 148 10.04 4.76 5.83
C GLY A 148 9.99 6.29 5.75
N ILE A 149 10.84 6.98 6.51
CA ILE A 149 10.92 8.46 6.48
C ILE A 149 11.31 8.93 5.07
N GLY A 150 12.35 8.33 4.46
CA GLY A 150 12.79 8.68 3.12
C GLY A 150 11.71 8.49 2.07
N TYR A 151 10.98 7.37 2.12
CA TYR A 151 9.88 7.09 1.19
C TYR A 151 8.68 8.04 1.39
N LEU A 152 8.38 8.43 2.63
CA LEU A 152 7.33 9.42 2.92
C LEU A 152 7.69 10.79 2.34
N LEU A 153 8.92 11.26 2.57
CA LEU A 153 9.41 12.52 2.01
C LEU A 153 9.42 12.50 0.48
N TYR A 154 9.84 11.38 -0.13
CA TYR A 154 9.76 11.19 -1.58
C TYR A 154 8.32 11.23 -2.08
N SER A 155 7.37 10.59 -1.38
CA SER A 155 5.95 10.63 -1.76
C SER A 155 5.37 12.05 -1.67
N ILE A 156 5.69 12.80 -0.61
CA ILE A 156 5.26 14.21 -0.46
C ILE A 156 5.85 15.08 -1.57
N TYR A 157 7.14 14.90 -1.87
CA TYR A 157 7.79 15.61 -2.95
C TYR A 157 7.18 15.28 -4.31
N GLY A 158 6.93 13.99 -4.57
CA GLY A 158 6.30 13.51 -5.79
C GLY A 158 4.88 14.04 -5.99
N MET A 159 4.08 14.11 -4.92
CA MET A 159 2.76 14.76 -4.94
C MET A 159 2.86 16.23 -5.35
N LYS A 160 3.77 17.00 -4.70
CA LYS A 160 3.93 18.43 -4.97
C LYS A 160 4.45 18.72 -6.38
N LYS A 161 5.36 17.91 -6.88
CA LYS A 161 6.00 18.08 -8.20
C LYS A 161 5.28 17.33 -9.33
N ARG A 162 4.23 16.56 -9.00
CA ARG A 162 3.50 15.71 -9.96
C ARG A 162 4.46 14.80 -10.75
N LEU A 163 5.38 14.16 -10.02
CA LEU A 163 6.41 13.34 -10.63
C LEU A 163 5.84 12.03 -11.16
N GLY A 164 6.03 11.79 -12.46
CA GLY A 164 5.83 10.51 -13.11
C GLY A 164 4.40 9.95 -13.01
N ASN A 165 4.28 8.67 -13.35
CA ASN A 165 3.02 7.91 -13.27
C ASN A 165 2.88 7.15 -11.93
N ILE A 166 3.59 7.57 -10.87
CA ILE A 166 3.54 6.96 -9.55
C ILE A 166 2.38 7.55 -8.75
N GLY A 167 1.54 6.71 -8.19
CA GLY A 167 0.40 7.11 -7.35
C GLY A 167 0.80 7.62 -5.96
N HIS A 168 1.64 8.66 -5.89
CA HIS A 168 2.17 9.22 -4.63
C HIS A 168 1.09 9.55 -3.61
N THR A 169 -0.07 10.06 -4.06
CA THR A 169 -1.22 10.33 -3.20
C THR A 169 -1.80 9.07 -2.58
N ALA A 170 -1.92 7.99 -3.36
CA ALA A 170 -2.40 6.72 -2.86
C ALA A 170 -1.41 6.09 -1.86
N HIS A 171 -0.10 6.21 -2.10
CA HIS A 171 0.95 5.74 -1.17
C HIS A 171 0.90 6.49 0.16
N PHE A 172 0.81 7.82 0.11
CA PHE A 172 0.74 8.65 1.31
C PHE A 172 -0.52 8.36 2.12
N GLY A 173 -1.69 8.26 1.46
CA GLY A 173 -2.94 7.91 2.11
C GLY A 173 -2.94 6.50 2.69
N GLY A 174 -2.33 5.54 1.99
CA GLY A 174 -2.11 4.18 2.47
C GLY A 174 -1.21 4.13 3.70
N ALA A 175 -0.10 4.86 3.70
CA ALA A 175 0.80 4.98 4.84
C ALA A 175 0.07 5.51 6.09
N ILE A 176 -0.74 6.57 5.93
CA ILE A 176 -1.56 7.11 7.03
C ILE A 176 -2.54 6.04 7.54
N GLY A 177 -3.22 5.32 6.64
CA GLY A 177 -4.16 4.26 7.02
C GLY A 177 -3.49 3.15 7.82
N GLY A 178 -2.35 2.65 7.35
CA GLY A 178 -1.57 1.63 8.03
C GLY A 178 -1.05 2.09 9.39
N TYR A 179 -0.48 3.28 9.45
CA TYR A 179 0.01 3.89 10.70
C TYR A 179 -1.11 4.06 11.73
N ALA A 180 -2.24 4.65 11.33
CA ALA A 180 -3.38 4.90 12.21
C ALA A 180 -3.98 3.59 12.75
N CYS A 181 -4.20 2.58 11.89
CA CYS A 181 -4.69 1.28 12.33
C CYS A 181 -3.73 0.61 13.31
N THR A 182 -2.42 0.69 13.06
CA THR A 182 -1.41 0.10 13.96
C THR A 182 -1.46 0.73 15.36
N LEU A 183 -1.58 2.06 15.42
CA LEU A 183 -1.74 2.75 16.71
C LEU A 183 -3.07 2.42 17.42
N LEU A 184 -4.15 2.25 16.67
CA LEU A 184 -5.44 1.84 17.23
C LEU A 184 -5.39 0.42 17.81
N PHE A 185 -4.68 -0.49 17.17
CA PHE A 185 -4.53 -1.87 17.65
C PHE A 185 -3.49 -2.00 18.76
N MET A 186 -2.53 -1.09 18.83
CA MET A 186 -1.49 -1.08 19.86
C MET A 186 -1.22 0.36 20.36
N PRO A 187 -2.12 0.92 21.21
CA PRO A 187 -1.96 2.28 21.74
C PRO A 187 -0.69 2.47 22.58
N SER A 188 -0.12 1.40 23.12
CA SER A 188 1.14 1.43 23.88
C SER A 188 2.33 1.94 23.07
N LEU A 189 2.29 1.87 21.75
CA LEU A 189 3.32 2.47 20.87
C LEU A 189 3.41 4.00 20.99
N LEU A 190 2.40 4.66 21.55
CA LEU A 190 2.43 6.10 21.83
C LEU A 190 3.07 6.43 23.19
N GLN A 191 3.31 5.43 24.03
CA GLN A 191 3.92 5.61 25.36
C GLN A 191 5.44 5.56 25.20
N THR A 192 6.10 6.65 25.55
CA THR A 192 7.55 6.90 25.35
C THR A 192 8.47 5.85 26.02
N GLU A 193 7.95 5.07 26.97
CA GLU A 193 8.73 4.02 27.67
C GLU A 193 8.97 2.77 26.81
N THR A 194 8.16 2.51 25.80
CA THR A 194 8.23 1.29 24.98
C THR A 194 9.29 1.37 23.87
N LEU A 195 9.70 2.57 23.48
CA LEU A 195 10.66 2.79 22.38
C LEU A 195 12.14 2.62 22.78
N MET A 196 12.43 2.45 24.09
CA MET A 196 13.80 2.37 24.61
C MET A 196 14.24 0.95 25.01
N VAL A 197 13.40 -0.07 24.84
CA VAL A 197 13.70 -1.46 25.22
C VAL A 197 13.47 -2.39 24.02
N GLY A 198 14.44 -2.38 23.13
CA GLY A 198 14.47 -3.30 21.99
C GLY A 198 15.83 -3.30 21.33
#